data_2bc87e645f0def56bce7b6c97f1f6010
#
_entry.id   2bc87e645f0def56bce7b6c97f1f6010
#
_cell.length_a   1.000
_cell.length_b   1.000
_cell.length_c   1.000
_cell.angle_alpha   90.00
_cell.angle_beta   90.00
_cell.angle_gamma   90.00
#
_symmetry.space_group_name_H-M   'P 1'
#
loop_
_entity.id
_entity.type
_entity.pdbx_description
1 polymer ?
#
loop_
_entity_poly.entity_id
_entity_poly.type
_entity_poly.pdbx_seq_one_letter_code
_entity_poly.pdbx_strand_id
1 'polypeptide(L)'
;MGILLGGLLFVSQATAGDLGNAAGAAAGVFAGIYVHEAGHALAAHAFGASDVHIRVPGSQCRLLCGETTWLPPSTISPAEKRTLDVAGFAASNLAAEAMLRTDARARSAFGQGLIATNLYSNAAHVVSYYTRVVGRNGYRGNDIDAFEQAGGNPHVLAAGMLAYSAWTLHRMKQRQIPVLFMRVPL
;
A
#
# COMPACT_ATOMS: atom_id res chain seq x y z
N MET A 1 5.84 28.92 -9.38
CA MET A 1 4.53 28.87 -10.09
C MET A 1 3.68 27.85 -9.35
N GLY A 2 2.79 28.31 -8.47
CA GLY A 2 1.99 27.47 -7.59
C GLY A 2 0.73 27.01 -8.29
N ILE A 3 0.52 25.70 -8.35
CA ILE A 3 -0.77 25.13 -8.75
C ILE A 3 -1.62 25.08 -7.48
N LEU A 4 -2.58 26.00 -7.38
CA LEU A 4 -3.67 25.97 -6.42
C LEU A 4 -4.57 24.78 -6.76
N LEU A 5 -4.47 23.69 -5.98
CA LEU A 5 -5.51 22.68 -5.89
C LEU A 5 -6.70 23.30 -5.16
N GLY A 6 -7.66 23.81 -5.94
CA GLY A 6 -8.95 24.23 -5.47
C GLY A 6 -9.75 23.01 -5.00
N GLY A 7 -9.63 22.69 -3.72
CA GLY A 7 -10.53 21.75 -3.08
C GLY A 7 -11.91 22.36 -2.98
N LEU A 8 -12.86 21.92 -3.81
CA LEU A 8 -14.28 22.17 -3.60
C LEU A 8 -14.68 21.47 -2.30
N LEU A 9 -14.75 22.25 -1.23
CA LEU A 9 -15.43 21.87 0.00
C LEU A 9 -16.94 21.89 -0.27
N PHE A 10 -17.51 20.78 -0.72
CA PHE A 10 -18.93 20.54 -0.56
C PHE A 10 -19.15 20.20 0.92
N VAL A 11 -19.49 21.20 1.70
CA VAL A 11 -20.07 21.00 3.04
C VAL A 11 -21.52 20.58 2.81
N SER A 12 -21.76 19.34 2.39
CA SER A 12 -23.05 18.69 2.61
C SER A 12 -23.09 18.35 4.09
N GLN A 13 -24.26 18.52 4.73
CA GLN A 13 -24.44 18.07 6.11
C GLN A 13 -24.18 16.57 6.15
N ALA A 14 -23.01 16.18 6.68
CA ALA A 14 -22.63 14.80 6.80
C ALA A 14 -23.58 14.10 7.78
N THR A 15 -24.24 13.05 7.34
CA THR A 15 -25.07 12.22 8.21
C THR A 15 -24.20 11.36 9.12
N ALA A 16 -24.73 10.83 10.21
CA ALA A 16 -24.00 9.89 11.07
C ALA A 16 -23.49 8.66 10.28
N GLY A 17 -24.20 8.24 9.24
CA GLY A 17 -23.78 7.18 8.33
C GLY A 17 -22.55 7.56 7.49
N ASP A 18 -22.44 8.82 7.05
CA ASP A 18 -21.30 9.32 6.28
C ASP A 18 -20.04 9.38 7.15
N LEU A 19 -20.17 9.81 8.41
CA LEU A 19 -19.06 9.81 9.37
C LEU A 19 -18.59 8.39 9.69
N GLY A 20 -19.50 7.44 9.88
CA GLY A 20 -19.18 6.02 10.08
C GLY A 20 -18.45 5.42 8.89
N ASN A 21 -18.88 5.74 7.68
CA ASN A 21 -18.21 5.31 6.45
C ASN A 21 -16.82 5.93 6.30
N ALA A 22 -16.66 7.23 6.59
CA ALA A 22 -15.37 7.90 6.55
C ALA A 22 -14.39 7.29 7.56
N ALA A 23 -14.84 7.05 8.80
CA ALA A 23 -14.03 6.40 9.82
C ALA A 23 -13.66 4.95 9.43
N GLY A 24 -14.61 4.19 8.89
CA GLY A 24 -14.35 2.84 8.39
C GLY A 24 -13.33 2.82 7.26
N ALA A 25 -13.42 3.74 6.30
CA ALA A 25 -12.46 3.86 5.21
C ALA A 25 -11.06 4.25 5.72
N ALA A 26 -10.98 5.22 6.63
CA ALA A 26 -9.73 5.60 7.26
C ALA A 26 -9.09 4.42 8.00
N ALA A 27 -9.87 3.68 8.79
CA ALA A 27 -9.40 2.46 9.46
C ALA A 27 -8.87 1.42 8.44
N GLY A 28 -9.56 1.23 7.31
CA GLY A 28 -9.11 0.36 6.22
C GLY A 28 -7.79 0.81 5.61
N VAL A 29 -7.61 2.13 5.40
CA VAL A 29 -6.35 2.71 4.91
C VAL A 29 -5.21 2.42 5.88
N PHE A 30 -5.38 2.73 7.16
CA PHE A 30 -4.33 2.46 8.16
C PHE A 30 -4.04 0.96 8.29
N ALA A 31 -5.06 0.11 8.25
CA ALA A 31 -4.89 -1.34 8.25
C ALA A 31 -4.11 -1.82 7.02
N GLY A 32 -4.37 -1.26 5.84
CA GLY A 32 -3.64 -1.58 4.62
C GLY A 32 -2.16 -1.24 4.71
N ILE A 33 -1.82 -0.06 5.25
CA ILE A 33 -0.44 0.34 5.51
C ILE A 33 0.21 -0.62 6.52
N TYR A 34 -0.47 -0.88 7.63
CA TYR A 34 0.06 -1.78 8.67
C TYR A 34 0.31 -3.18 8.14
N VAL A 35 -0.59 -3.73 7.32
CA VAL A 35 -0.45 -5.06 6.71
C VAL A 35 0.77 -5.12 5.79
N HIS A 36 1.04 -4.06 5.02
CA HIS A 36 2.25 -3.95 4.20
C HIS A 36 3.49 -4.08 5.09
N GLU A 37 3.60 -3.26 6.11
CA GLU A 37 4.74 -3.28 7.05
C GLU A 37 4.85 -4.61 7.81
N ALA A 38 3.72 -5.20 8.18
CA ALA A 38 3.68 -6.51 8.83
C ALA A 38 4.22 -7.63 7.92
N GLY A 39 4.04 -7.51 6.61
CA GLY A 39 4.66 -8.40 5.63
C GLY A 39 6.19 -8.36 5.73
N HIS A 40 6.80 -7.18 5.73
CA HIS A 40 8.24 -7.01 5.92
C HIS A 40 8.70 -7.52 7.29
N ALA A 41 7.98 -7.16 8.35
CA ALA A 41 8.30 -7.60 9.71
C ALA A 41 8.27 -9.13 9.85
N LEU A 42 7.28 -9.79 9.28
CA LEU A 42 7.16 -11.25 9.30
C LEU A 42 8.34 -11.91 8.55
N ALA A 43 8.68 -11.40 7.37
CA ALA A 43 9.83 -11.90 6.61
C ALA A 43 11.15 -11.66 7.37
N ALA A 44 11.33 -10.47 7.97
CA ALA A 44 12.50 -10.16 8.77
C ALA A 44 12.66 -11.14 9.94
N HIS A 45 11.59 -11.41 10.69
CA HIS A 45 11.60 -12.41 11.74
C HIS A 45 11.92 -13.82 11.24
N ALA A 46 11.33 -14.22 10.11
CA ALA A 46 11.56 -15.53 9.52
C ALA A 46 13.04 -15.75 9.12
N PHE A 47 13.74 -14.67 8.78
CA PHE A 47 15.17 -14.69 8.45
C PHE A 47 16.10 -14.39 9.65
N GLY A 48 15.56 -14.38 10.87
CA GLY A 48 16.35 -14.25 12.09
C GLY A 48 16.70 -12.81 12.47
N ALA A 49 16.00 -11.82 11.93
CA ALA A 49 16.14 -10.44 12.39
C ALA A 49 15.62 -10.29 13.84
N SER A 50 16.27 -9.42 14.58
CA SER A 50 15.85 -9.04 15.93
C SER A 50 15.40 -7.59 15.97
N ASP A 51 14.77 -7.18 17.06
CA ASP A 51 14.36 -5.79 17.30
C ASP A 51 13.49 -5.22 16.16
N VAL A 52 12.49 -6.02 15.74
CA VAL A 52 11.61 -5.66 14.63
C VAL A 52 10.49 -4.76 15.12
N HIS A 53 10.40 -3.57 14.56
CA HIS A 53 9.40 -2.56 14.90
C HIS A 53 8.64 -2.08 13.68
N ILE A 54 7.33 -1.94 13.84
CA ILE A 54 6.44 -1.32 12.84
C ILE A 54 5.96 0.03 13.37
N ARG A 55 6.01 1.05 12.53
CA ARG A 55 5.45 2.37 12.79
C ARG A 55 4.48 2.78 11.70
N VAL A 56 3.28 3.19 12.11
CA VAL A 56 2.28 3.79 11.22
C VAL A 56 1.68 5.00 11.94
N PRO A 57 1.86 6.23 11.45
CA PRO A 57 2.66 6.64 10.30
C PRO A 57 4.17 6.44 10.53
N GLY A 58 4.90 6.18 9.45
CA GLY A 58 6.36 6.07 9.48
C GLY A 58 7.04 7.42 9.74
N SER A 59 8.32 7.37 10.16
CA SER A 59 9.09 8.56 10.51
C SER A 59 9.34 9.51 9.33
N GLN A 60 9.28 8.98 8.12
CA GLN A 60 9.63 9.71 6.89
C GLN A 60 8.43 10.36 6.19
N CYS A 61 7.23 10.10 6.63
CA CYS A 61 6.03 10.72 6.09
C CYS A 61 5.08 11.21 7.18
N ARG A 62 4.20 12.14 6.81
CA ARG A 62 3.32 12.78 7.79
C ARG A 62 2.04 11.99 8.07
N LEU A 63 1.55 11.13 7.15
CA LEU A 63 0.24 10.52 7.33
C LEU A 63 0.03 9.13 6.71
N LEU A 64 0.45 8.90 5.46
CA LEU A 64 0.05 7.74 4.67
C LEU A 64 1.23 6.88 4.23
N CYS A 65 2.14 6.56 5.14
CA CYS A 65 3.16 5.55 4.97
C CYS A 65 3.41 4.80 6.26
N GLY A 66 3.94 3.60 6.12
CA GLY A 66 4.49 2.83 7.22
C GLY A 66 6.01 2.81 7.17
N GLU A 67 6.59 2.22 8.16
CA GLU A 67 8.02 1.96 8.27
C GLU A 67 8.23 0.71 9.11
N THR A 68 9.00 -0.23 8.60
CA THR A 68 9.48 -1.38 9.36
C THR A 68 10.98 -1.28 9.53
N THR A 69 11.44 -1.34 10.78
CA THR A 69 12.85 -1.31 11.13
C THR A 69 13.23 -2.60 11.86
N TRP A 70 14.45 -3.08 11.69
CA TRP A 70 14.97 -4.27 12.35
C TRP A 70 16.49 -4.24 12.46
N LEU A 71 17.03 -5.04 13.34
CA LEU A 71 18.45 -5.38 13.37
C LEU A 71 18.66 -6.63 12.50
N PRO A 72 19.46 -6.53 11.42
CA PRO A 72 19.68 -7.66 10.53
C PRO A 72 20.44 -8.79 11.25
N PRO A 73 20.24 -10.05 10.87
CA PRO A 73 21.10 -11.14 11.31
C PRO A 73 22.53 -10.95 10.78
N SER A 74 23.49 -11.66 11.36
CA SER A 74 24.90 -11.58 10.94
C SER A 74 25.11 -11.96 9.47
N THR A 75 24.24 -12.78 8.92
CA THR A 75 24.25 -13.19 7.51
C THR A 75 22.82 -13.19 6.98
N ILE A 76 22.60 -12.51 5.86
CA ILE A 76 21.36 -12.58 5.09
C ILE A 76 21.72 -12.68 3.61
N SER A 77 21.19 -13.70 2.95
CA SER A 77 21.47 -13.96 1.54
C SER A 77 20.74 -12.95 0.63
N PRO A 78 21.21 -12.73 -0.61
CA PRO A 78 20.49 -11.91 -1.58
C PRO A 78 19.06 -12.40 -1.87
N ALA A 79 18.80 -13.70 -1.80
CA ALA A 79 17.47 -14.27 -2.00
C ALA A 79 16.53 -13.92 -0.84
N GLU A 80 17.01 -13.99 0.40
CA GLU A 80 16.23 -13.58 1.60
C GLU A 80 15.94 -12.07 1.57
N LYS A 81 16.92 -11.23 1.17
CA LYS A 81 16.70 -9.80 0.97
C LYS A 81 15.58 -9.54 -0.04
N ARG A 82 15.65 -10.16 -1.23
CA ARG A 82 14.57 -10.04 -2.22
C ARG A 82 13.21 -10.47 -1.69
N THR A 83 13.17 -11.56 -0.93
CA THR A 83 11.92 -12.02 -0.32
C THR A 83 11.38 -11.00 0.68
N LEU A 84 12.26 -10.41 1.50
CA LEU A 84 11.92 -9.38 2.46
C LEU A 84 11.35 -8.13 1.74
N ASP A 85 12.01 -7.68 0.67
CA ASP A 85 11.63 -6.48 -0.09
C ASP A 85 10.25 -6.62 -0.77
N VAL A 86 9.84 -7.84 -1.14
CA VAL A 86 8.51 -8.08 -1.75
C VAL A 86 7.44 -8.50 -0.74
N ALA A 87 7.81 -8.80 0.50
CA ALA A 87 6.89 -9.35 1.49
C ALA A 87 5.75 -8.38 1.85
N GLY A 88 6.02 -7.07 1.87
CA GLY A 88 5.01 -6.05 2.08
C GLY A 88 3.93 -6.07 0.99
N PHE A 89 4.34 -6.12 -0.28
CA PHE A 89 3.40 -6.22 -1.41
C PHE A 89 2.62 -7.54 -1.39
N ALA A 90 3.28 -8.65 -1.08
CA ALA A 90 2.61 -9.95 -0.98
C ALA A 90 1.52 -9.94 0.11
N ALA A 91 1.83 -9.42 1.30
CA ALA A 91 0.88 -9.30 2.40
C ALA A 91 -0.30 -8.39 2.05
N SER A 92 -0.03 -7.22 1.45
CA SER A 92 -1.05 -6.27 1.00
C SER A 92 -1.97 -6.86 -0.07
N ASN A 93 -1.39 -7.57 -1.05
CA ASN A 93 -2.15 -8.23 -2.10
C ASN A 93 -3.04 -9.34 -1.53
N LEU A 94 -2.54 -10.16 -0.60
CA LEU A 94 -3.32 -11.19 0.08
C LEU A 94 -4.48 -10.59 0.91
N ALA A 95 -4.24 -9.48 1.59
CA ALA A 95 -5.29 -8.78 2.33
C ALA A 95 -6.37 -8.20 1.41
N ALA A 96 -5.97 -7.61 0.28
CA ALA A 96 -6.92 -7.14 -0.74
C ALA A 96 -7.74 -8.30 -1.32
N GLU A 97 -7.12 -9.45 -1.59
CA GLU A 97 -7.83 -10.67 -2.02
C GLU A 97 -8.82 -11.17 -0.97
N ALA A 98 -8.45 -11.12 0.32
CA ALA A 98 -9.36 -11.50 1.41
C ALA A 98 -10.59 -10.60 1.48
N MET A 99 -10.43 -9.29 1.20
CA MET A 99 -11.58 -8.38 1.08
C MET A 99 -12.42 -8.68 -0.16
N LEU A 100 -11.78 -8.98 -1.28
CA LEU A 100 -12.46 -9.27 -2.54
C LEU A 100 -13.16 -10.63 -2.59
N ARG A 101 -13.02 -11.49 -1.57
CA ARG A 101 -13.72 -12.79 -1.54
C ARG A 101 -15.23 -12.67 -1.52
N THR A 102 -15.78 -11.65 -0.91
CA THR A 102 -17.22 -11.37 -0.86
C THR A 102 -17.52 -9.93 -1.19
N ASP A 103 -18.66 -9.68 -1.85
CA ASP A 103 -19.10 -8.33 -2.17
C ASP A 103 -19.36 -7.49 -0.91
N ALA A 104 -19.90 -8.11 0.13
CA ALA A 104 -20.16 -7.41 1.40
C ALA A 104 -18.87 -6.82 2.01
N ARG A 105 -17.77 -7.59 2.03
CA ARG A 105 -16.48 -7.10 2.53
C ARG A 105 -15.89 -6.02 1.63
N ALA A 106 -15.88 -6.29 0.32
CA ALA A 106 -15.29 -5.38 -0.66
C ALA A 106 -16.06 -4.05 -0.77
N ARG A 107 -17.37 -4.06 -0.53
CA ARG A 107 -18.22 -2.85 -0.51
C ARG A 107 -18.24 -2.13 0.83
N SER A 108 -17.76 -2.76 1.91
CA SER A 108 -17.65 -2.07 3.19
C SER A 108 -16.65 -0.91 3.09
N ALA A 109 -16.88 0.15 3.84
CA ALA A 109 -15.97 1.30 3.87
C ALA A 109 -14.54 0.88 4.26
N PHE A 110 -14.39 -0.01 5.23
CA PHE A 110 -13.12 -0.60 5.62
C PHE A 110 -12.45 -1.36 4.46
N GLY A 111 -13.19 -2.25 3.79
CA GLY A 111 -12.66 -3.02 2.66
C GLY A 111 -12.22 -2.12 1.50
N GLN A 112 -12.99 -1.08 1.19
CA GLN A 112 -12.61 -0.10 0.17
C GLN A 112 -11.34 0.65 0.54
N GLY A 113 -11.20 1.09 1.80
CA GLY A 113 -10.00 1.76 2.30
C GLY A 113 -8.76 0.85 2.17
N LEU A 114 -8.87 -0.41 2.57
CA LEU A 114 -7.77 -1.37 2.51
C LEU A 114 -7.37 -1.68 1.06
N ILE A 115 -8.33 -1.98 0.17
CA ILE A 115 -8.06 -2.25 -1.25
C ILE A 115 -7.45 -1.02 -1.93
N ALA A 116 -7.97 0.18 -1.65
CA ALA A 116 -7.44 1.40 -2.21
C ALA A 116 -6.00 1.67 -1.77
N THR A 117 -5.65 1.39 -0.51
CA THR A 117 -4.27 1.50 -0.04
C THR A 117 -3.33 0.55 -0.77
N ASN A 118 -3.76 -0.69 -1.00
CA ASN A 118 -2.99 -1.65 -1.79
C ASN A 118 -2.74 -1.15 -3.22
N LEU A 119 -3.78 -0.69 -3.92
CA LEU A 119 -3.66 -0.15 -5.27
C LEU A 119 -2.76 1.09 -5.32
N TYR A 120 -2.94 2.01 -4.35
CA TYR A 120 -2.13 3.20 -4.23
C TYR A 120 -0.65 2.86 -3.94
N SER A 121 -0.39 1.95 -3.00
CA SER A 121 0.96 1.53 -2.64
C SER A 121 1.69 0.95 -3.85
N ASN A 122 1.07 0.02 -4.58
CA ASN A 122 1.65 -0.54 -5.81
C ASN A 122 1.98 0.56 -6.83
N ALA A 123 1.04 1.47 -7.11
CA ALA A 123 1.26 2.56 -8.05
C ALA A 123 2.33 3.54 -7.57
N ALA A 124 2.30 3.93 -6.30
CA ALA A 124 3.23 4.88 -5.72
C ALA A 124 4.68 4.36 -5.74
N HIS A 125 4.90 3.09 -5.41
CA HIS A 125 6.24 2.49 -5.47
C HIS A 125 6.76 2.45 -6.92
N VAL A 126 5.93 2.04 -7.87
CA VAL A 126 6.32 2.01 -9.28
C VAL A 126 6.63 3.41 -9.80
N VAL A 127 5.74 4.38 -9.57
CA VAL A 127 5.94 5.76 -10.03
C VAL A 127 7.18 6.36 -9.36
N SER A 128 7.35 6.22 -8.06
CA SER A 128 8.51 6.78 -7.36
C SER A 128 9.83 6.13 -7.80
N TYR A 129 9.84 4.82 -8.07
CA TYR A 129 11.01 4.12 -8.59
C TYR A 129 11.44 4.71 -9.95
N TYR A 130 10.52 4.84 -10.92
CA TYR A 130 10.87 5.33 -12.26
C TYR A 130 11.10 6.84 -12.33
N THR A 131 10.43 7.63 -11.52
CA THR A 131 10.58 9.08 -11.52
C THR A 131 11.63 9.57 -10.53
N ARG A 132 12.08 8.72 -9.62
CA ARG A 132 12.98 9.07 -8.50
C ARG A 132 12.44 10.22 -7.64
N VAL A 133 11.11 10.38 -7.61
CA VAL A 133 10.43 11.41 -6.82
C VAL A 133 9.84 10.78 -5.56
N VAL A 134 10.38 11.13 -4.41
CA VAL A 134 9.81 10.82 -3.11
C VAL A 134 9.85 12.08 -2.25
N GLY A 135 8.68 12.65 -2.01
CA GLY A 135 8.51 13.76 -1.08
C GLY A 135 9.38 14.99 -1.39
N ARG A 136 9.41 15.93 -0.42
CA ARG A 136 10.16 17.19 -0.55
C ARG A 136 11.67 17.05 -0.33
N ASN A 137 12.12 15.97 0.24
CA ASN A 137 13.52 15.76 0.63
C ASN A 137 14.31 14.90 -0.36
N GLY A 138 13.79 14.70 -1.56
CA GLY A 138 14.41 13.87 -2.57
C GLY A 138 14.10 12.38 -2.41
N TYR A 139 14.52 11.61 -3.40
CA TYR A 139 14.31 10.18 -3.43
C TYR A 139 15.30 9.46 -2.51
N ARG A 140 14.78 8.64 -1.61
CA ARG A 140 15.58 7.84 -0.66
C ARG A 140 15.56 6.34 -0.91
N GLY A 141 14.97 5.93 -2.02
CA GLY A 141 14.70 4.52 -2.32
C GLY A 141 13.32 4.08 -1.86
N ASN A 142 12.91 2.93 -2.34
CA ASN A 142 11.72 2.20 -1.93
C ASN A 142 11.97 0.70 -2.06
N ASP A 143 10.96 -0.14 -1.80
CA ASP A 143 11.12 -1.60 -1.83
C ASP A 143 11.56 -2.14 -3.21
N ILE A 144 11.20 -1.45 -4.31
CA ILE A 144 11.67 -1.83 -5.66
C ILE A 144 13.17 -1.55 -5.80
N ASP A 145 13.68 -0.43 -5.22
CA ASP A 145 15.12 -0.15 -5.21
C ASP A 145 15.87 -1.17 -4.35
N ALA A 146 15.33 -1.51 -3.18
CA ALA A 146 15.92 -2.52 -2.30
C ALA A 146 15.98 -3.89 -2.99
N PHE A 147 14.90 -4.28 -3.65
CA PHE A 147 14.82 -5.52 -4.44
C PHE A 147 15.85 -5.53 -5.58
N GLU A 148 16.04 -4.43 -6.30
CA GLU A 148 17.07 -4.28 -7.34
C GLU A 148 18.49 -4.42 -6.75
N GLN A 149 18.75 -3.72 -5.63
CA GLN A 149 20.05 -3.82 -4.93
C GLN A 149 20.35 -5.22 -4.43
N ALA A 150 19.32 -6.01 -4.11
CA ALA A 150 19.45 -7.42 -3.77
C ALA A 150 19.58 -8.35 -5.01
N GLY A 151 19.74 -7.77 -6.21
CA GLY A 151 19.92 -8.51 -7.48
C GLY A 151 18.62 -9.00 -8.10
N GLY A 152 17.48 -8.44 -7.71
CA GLY A 152 16.20 -8.69 -8.36
C GLY A 152 16.02 -7.87 -9.64
N ASN A 153 15.09 -8.26 -10.50
CA ASN A 153 14.74 -7.47 -11.67
C ASN A 153 13.59 -6.51 -11.32
N PRO A 154 13.85 -5.19 -11.18
CA PRO A 154 12.85 -4.23 -10.74
C PRO A 154 11.72 -4.06 -11.76
N HIS A 155 12.01 -4.25 -13.06
CA HIS A 155 10.99 -4.11 -14.11
C HIS A 155 9.97 -5.26 -14.06
N VAL A 156 10.42 -6.48 -13.75
CA VAL A 156 9.53 -7.64 -13.57
C VAL A 156 8.65 -7.43 -12.34
N LEU A 157 9.22 -6.96 -11.22
CA LEU A 157 8.45 -6.66 -10.01
C LEU A 157 7.40 -5.57 -10.28
N ALA A 158 7.82 -4.44 -10.88
CA ALA A 158 6.91 -3.34 -11.21
C ALA A 158 5.79 -3.76 -12.16
N ALA A 159 6.11 -4.55 -13.20
CA ALA A 159 5.10 -5.07 -14.13
C ALA A 159 4.11 -5.99 -13.42
N GLY A 160 4.57 -6.86 -12.52
CA GLY A 160 3.70 -7.72 -11.70
C GLY A 160 2.76 -6.92 -10.80
N MET A 161 3.28 -5.88 -10.14
CA MET A 161 2.48 -4.98 -9.28
C MET A 161 1.38 -4.26 -10.09
N LEU A 162 1.73 -3.72 -11.27
CA LEU A 162 0.77 -3.05 -12.14
C LEU A 162 -0.26 -4.02 -12.73
N ALA A 163 0.17 -5.21 -13.15
CA ALA A 163 -0.73 -6.24 -13.67
C ALA A 163 -1.74 -6.69 -12.59
N TYR A 164 -1.27 -6.90 -11.37
CA TYR A 164 -2.16 -7.23 -10.24
C TYR A 164 -3.14 -6.08 -9.96
N SER A 165 -2.67 -4.84 -9.95
CA SER A 165 -3.53 -3.66 -9.73
C SER A 165 -4.59 -3.51 -10.83
N ALA A 166 -4.20 -3.68 -12.09
CA ALA A 166 -5.13 -3.65 -13.22
C ALA A 166 -6.17 -4.78 -13.12
N TRP A 167 -5.75 -6.00 -12.78
CA TRP A 167 -6.64 -7.13 -12.54
C TRP A 167 -7.63 -6.86 -11.40
N THR A 168 -7.16 -6.29 -10.30
CA THR A 168 -8.00 -5.91 -9.15
C THR A 168 -9.04 -4.87 -9.54
N LEU A 169 -8.64 -3.80 -10.24
CA LEU A 169 -9.56 -2.78 -10.74
C LEU A 169 -10.58 -3.35 -11.72
N HIS A 170 -10.14 -4.24 -12.63
CA HIS A 170 -11.04 -4.91 -13.56
C HIS A 170 -12.13 -5.70 -12.84
N ARG A 171 -11.77 -6.52 -11.83
CA ARG A 171 -12.73 -7.27 -11.02
C ARG A 171 -13.68 -6.37 -10.23
N MET A 172 -13.15 -5.27 -9.66
CA MET A 172 -13.99 -4.30 -8.96
C MET A 172 -15.01 -3.67 -9.91
N LYS A 173 -14.58 -3.30 -11.12
CA LYS A 173 -15.47 -2.77 -12.15
C LYS A 173 -16.56 -3.79 -12.53
N GLN A 174 -16.20 -5.03 -12.84
CA GLN A 174 -17.16 -6.09 -13.17
C GLN A 174 -18.19 -6.32 -12.07
N ARG A 175 -17.79 -6.21 -10.82
CA ARG A 175 -18.64 -6.40 -9.64
C ARG A 175 -19.28 -5.12 -9.15
N GLN A 176 -19.10 -4.00 -9.86
CA GLN A 176 -19.61 -2.67 -9.47
C GLN A 176 -19.22 -2.28 -8.04
N ILE A 177 -18.00 -2.63 -7.62
CA ILE A 177 -17.43 -2.25 -6.33
C ILE A 177 -16.80 -0.87 -6.50
N PRO A 178 -17.22 0.15 -5.75
CA PRO A 178 -16.63 1.49 -5.88
C PRO A 178 -15.19 1.50 -5.39
N VAL A 179 -14.35 2.31 -6.03
CA VAL A 179 -13.00 2.60 -5.55
C VAL A 179 -13.07 3.90 -4.75
N LEU A 180 -12.88 3.82 -3.42
CA LEU A 180 -12.86 4.98 -2.52
C LEU A 180 -13.98 5.99 -2.78
N PHE A 181 -15.24 5.54 -2.68
CA PHE A 181 -16.43 6.40 -2.88
C PHE A 181 -16.60 7.01 -4.27
N MET A 182 -15.67 6.80 -5.20
CA MET A 182 -15.84 7.20 -6.58
C MET A 182 -16.70 6.16 -7.31
N ARG A 183 -17.93 6.52 -7.66
CA ARG A 183 -18.66 5.78 -8.67
C ARG A 183 -17.96 6.05 -10.00
N VAL A 184 -17.30 5.05 -10.56
CA VAL A 184 -16.79 5.13 -11.93
C VAL A 184 -18.03 5.12 -12.83
N PRO A 185 -18.37 6.22 -13.51
CA PRO A 185 -19.49 6.18 -14.46
C PRO A 185 -19.19 5.14 -15.54
N LEU A 186 -20.21 4.38 -15.88
CA LEU A 186 -20.19 3.41 -16.97
C LEU A 186 -20.13 4.14 -18.31
#